data_61e626ee5700095fa0338739b020e9b3
#
_entry.id   61e626ee5700095fa0338739b020e9b3
#
_cell.length_a   1.000
_cell.length_b   1.000
_cell.length_c   1.000
_cell.angle_alpha   90.00
_cell.angle_beta   90.00
_cell.angle_gamma   90.00
#
_symmetry.space_group_name_H-M   'P 1'
#
loop_
_entity.id
_entity.type
_entity.pdbx_description
1 polymer ?
#
loop_
_entity_poly.entity_id
_entity_poly.type
_entity_poly.pdbx_seq_one_letter_code
_entity_poly.pdbx_strand_id
1 'polypeptide(L)'
;MLMAFAIGASAQISLNSAVDLALRNDPRVSMAKADVAKARANLAATRDVYVPNLVADGGYGQGFGVPTGLPVIFSMSSQSLVYNFSQRDNVRAASVALEAATLAMKETDEQVTEDVVVTYLNLDNAQRRQTAISEEYGFAQRLAAIVQERLDAGQDTRMESLRAHRNATQIELEQLQTHDEVSALSDHLARLIGLPGTPLTAVSNSIPALPPMGTLAAGEPTSFGIQSAFALARSKQEIAFGVGRYRLRPQVSFGLNYSRIDTGQNGYTRYYPNFTGQSENAESVYLQIQIPLFDRKHQDDVHAAAAEAAHAKFEAQNQQNQFLDNRNKLQRSIAELSARSELAQIDMDMAQEQLNAVLAQLNSKSASDNRPLLTPKDEQNARLQESARSIDLLNAQFQFSQAEVSMMRQTGQLDRWLKTASTLPEIAIPPPTH
;
A
#
# COMPACT_ATOMS: atom_id res chain seq x y z
N MET A 1 1.07 -30.36 -36.74
CA MET A 1 0.53 -29.42 -35.76
C MET A 1 1.13 -29.80 -34.41
N LEU A 2 2.32 -29.27 -34.10
CA LEU A 2 3.01 -29.48 -32.84
C LEU A 2 2.38 -28.61 -31.77
N MET A 3 1.60 -29.19 -30.84
CA MET A 3 1.24 -28.49 -29.59
C MET A 3 2.49 -28.47 -28.71
N ALA A 4 3.15 -27.33 -28.63
CA ALA A 4 4.14 -27.08 -27.60
C ALA A 4 3.40 -26.98 -26.26
N PHE A 5 3.53 -27.99 -25.39
CA PHE A 5 3.21 -27.90 -23.98
C PHE A 5 4.19 -26.88 -23.38
N ALA A 6 3.73 -25.65 -23.19
CA ALA A 6 4.43 -24.71 -22.33
C ALA A 6 4.34 -25.26 -20.90
N ILE A 7 5.40 -25.95 -20.47
CA ILE A 7 5.64 -26.22 -19.05
C ILE A 7 5.71 -24.83 -18.42
N GLY A 8 4.74 -24.50 -17.59
CA GLY A 8 4.71 -23.24 -16.87
C GLY A 8 5.94 -23.17 -15.95
N ALA A 9 7.01 -22.58 -16.47
CA ALA A 9 8.18 -22.27 -15.67
C ALA A 9 7.76 -21.19 -14.66
N SER A 10 7.70 -21.56 -13.37
CA SER A 10 7.51 -20.56 -12.32
C SER A 10 8.68 -19.58 -12.35
N ALA A 11 8.38 -18.29 -12.43
CA ALA A 11 9.40 -17.27 -12.44
C ALA A 11 9.95 -17.08 -11.02
N GLN A 12 11.25 -17.29 -10.84
CA GLN A 12 11.93 -16.96 -9.59
C GLN A 12 12.15 -15.45 -9.52
N ILE A 13 11.74 -14.85 -8.42
CA ILE A 13 11.91 -13.42 -8.20
C ILE A 13 12.64 -13.20 -6.86
N SER A 14 13.59 -12.26 -6.83
CA SER A 14 14.24 -11.84 -5.58
C SER A 14 13.38 -10.83 -4.84
N LEU A 15 13.54 -10.72 -3.52
CA LEU A 15 12.80 -9.78 -2.69
C LEU A 15 12.94 -8.34 -3.17
N ASN A 16 14.16 -7.88 -3.46
CA ASN A 16 14.40 -6.53 -3.93
C ASN A 16 13.75 -6.24 -5.28
N SER A 17 13.82 -7.20 -6.22
CA SER A 17 13.16 -7.06 -7.52
C SER A 17 11.65 -6.99 -7.39
N ALA A 18 11.06 -7.74 -6.46
CA ALA A 18 9.62 -7.69 -6.17
C ALA A 18 9.22 -6.32 -5.63
N VAL A 19 9.96 -5.75 -4.68
CA VAL A 19 9.71 -4.41 -4.14
C VAL A 19 9.85 -3.34 -5.22
N ASP A 20 10.91 -3.36 -6.02
CA ASP A 20 11.13 -2.39 -7.10
C ASP A 20 10.02 -2.42 -8.16
N LEU A 21 9.56 -3.60 -8.53
CA LEU A 21 8.47 -3.76 -9.48
C LEU A 21 7.14 -3.26 -8.89
N ALA A 22 6.86 -3.55 -7.62
CA ALA A 22 5.65 -3.07 -6.97
C ALA A 22 5.61 -1.54 -6.88
N LEU A 23 6.70 -0.89 -6.46
CA LEU A 23 6.78 0.58 -6.38
C LEU A 23 6.60 1.27 -7.75
N ARG A 24 6.84 0.53 -8.85
CA ARG A 24 6.61 1.04 -10.22
C ARG A 24 5.19 0.78 -10.72
N ASN A 25 4.62 -0.38 -10.39
CA ASN A 25 3.42 -0.91 -11.03
C ASN A 25 2.17 -0.91 -10.13
N ASP A 26 2.32 -0.82 -8.80
CA ASP A 26 1.16 -0.85 -7.89
C ASP A 26 0.24 0.36 -8.12
N PRO A 27 -1.07 0.13 -8.32
CA PRO A 27 -2.04 1.20 -8.52
C PRO A 27 -2.07 2.22 -7.37
N ARG A 28 -1.82 1.82 -6.12
CA ARG A 28 -1.81 2.71 -4.95
C ARG A 28 -0.72 3.77 -5.07
N VAL A 29 0.48 3.37 -5.51
CA VAL A 29 1.60 4.30 -5.77
C VAL A 29 1.26 5.25 -6.91
N SER A 30 0.64 4.74 -7.97
CA SER A 30 0.21 5.56 -9.12
C SER A 30 -0.88 6.55 -8.72
N MET A 31 -1.84 6.16 -7.87
CA MET A 31 -2.85 7.06 -7.29
C MET A 31 -2.20 8.15 -6.43
N ALA A 32 -1.27 7.79 -5.55
CA ALA A 32 -0.57 8.77 -4.70
C ALA A 32 0.26 9.78 -5.54
N LYS A 33 0.90 9.32 -6.62
CA LYS A 33 1.58 10.21 -7.58
C LYS A 33 0.59 11.17 -8.28
N ALA A 34 -0.59 10.68 -8.65
CA ALA A 34 -1.65 11.51 -9.23
C ALA A 34 -2.17 12.55 -8.23
N ASP A 35 -2.29 12.21 -6.93
CA ASP A 35 -2.69 13.15 -5.89
C ASP A 35 -1.64 14.26 -5.68
N VAL A 36 -0.35 13.93 -5.72
CA VAL A 36 0.73 14.94 -5.72
C VAL A 36 0.64 15.84 -6.94
N ALA A 37 0.41 15.28 -8.14
CA ALA A 37 0.24 16.06 -9.36
C ALA A 37 -0.98 17.00 -9.27
N LYS A 38 -2.10 16.52 -8.73
CA LYS A 38 -3.30 17.32 -8.45
C LYS A 38 -3.02 18.45 -7.46
N ALA A 39 -2.33 18.18 -6.34
CA ALA A 39 -1.97 19.19 -5.36
C ALA A 39 -1.03 20.26 -5.97
N ARG A 40 -0.10 19.85 -6.83
CA ARG A 40 0.79 20.76 -7.58
C ARG A 40 0.01 21.64 -8.56
N ALA A 41 -0.93 21.06 -9.29
CA ALA A 41 -1.81 21.81 -10.19
C ALA A 41 -2.69 22.80 -9.43
N ASN A 42 -3.22 22.41 -8.26
CA ASN A 42 -4.00 23.31 -7.40
C ASN A 42 -3.15 24.49 -6.89
N LEU A 43 -1.89 24.24 -6.51
CA LEU A 43 -0.97 25.32 -6.12
C LEU A 43 -0.69 26.25 -7.30
N ALA A 44 -0.46 25.73 -8.51
CA ALA A 44 -0.30 26.54 -9.71
C ALA A 44 -1.56 27.36 -9.99
N ALA A 45 -2.73 26.74 -10.04
CA ALA A 45 -4.02 27.43 -10.24
C ALA A 45 -4.28 28.53 -9.20
N THR A 46 -3.88 28.30 -7.92
CA THR A 46 -4.00 29.33 -6.88
C THR A 46 -3.07 30.52 -7.12
N ARG A 47 -1.92 30.33 -7.77
CA ARG A 47 -1.00 31.40 -8.17
C ARG A 47 -1.43 32.09 -9.46
N ASP A 48 -2.00 31.33 -10.40
CA ASP A 48 -2.34 31.80 -11.74
C ASP A 48 -3.53 32.77 -11.76
N VAL A 49 -4.22 32.98 -10.63
CA VAL A 49 -5.23 34.05 -10.50
C VAL A 49 -4.65 35.45 -10.78
N TYR A 50 -3.35 35.62 -10.63
CA TYR A 50 -2.63 36.87 -10.96
C TYR A 50 -2.24 36.96 -12.45
N VAL A 51 -2.36 35.88 -13.20
CA VAL A 51 -2.09 35.86 -14.64
C VAL A 51 -3.37 36.21 -15.38
N PRO A 52 -3.35 37.20 -16.29
CA PRO A 52 -4.52 37.53 -17.06
C PRO A 52 -5.02 36.34 -17.89
N ASN A 53 -6.30 36.02 -17.73
CA ASN A 53 -6.97 35.09 -18.66
C ASN A 53 -7.37 35.83 -19.94
N LEU A 54 -7.58 35.09 -21.03
CA LEU A 54 -8.12 35.63 -22.25
C LEU A 54 -9.27 34.71 -22.71
N VAL A 55 -10.45 35.31 -22.79
CA VAL A 55 -11.66 34.61 -23.25
C VAL A 55 -12.18 35.31 -24.49
N ALA A 56 -12.48 34.56 -25.53
CA ALA A 56 -13.12 35.05 -26.74
C ALA A 56 -14.49 34.41 -26.85
N ASP A 57 -15.52 35.25 -26.98
CA ASP A 57 -16.90 34.84 -27.15
C ASP A 57 -17.41 35.31 -28.51
N GLY A 58 -18.18 34.52 -29.20
CA GLY A 58 -18.84 34.87 -30.44
C GLY A 58 -20.28 34.43 -30.43
N GLY A 59 -21.17 35.29 -30.87
CA GLY A 59 -22.60 34.94 -30.96
C GLY A 59 -23.29 35.70 -32.12
N TYR A 60 -24.15 34.98 -32.80
CA TYR A 60 -25.04 35.57 -33.81
C TYR A 60 -26.47 35.20 -33.46
N GLY A 61 -27.34 36.19 -33.41
CA GLY A 61 -28.72 35.97 -33.09
C GLY A 61 -29.60 37.12 -33.55
N GLN A 62 -30.88 36.87 -33.74
CA GLN A 62 -31.86 37.89 -34.09
C GLN A 62 -32.81 38.08 -32.93
N GLY A 63 -32.93 39.32 -32.44
CA GLY A 63 -33.87 39.70 -31.40
C GLY A 63 -35.15 40.33 -32.01
N PHE A 64 -36.26 40.15 -31.29
CA PHE A 64 -37.52 40.78 -31.61
C PHE A 64 -37.99 41.67 -30.47
N GLY A 65 -38.45 42.88 -30.77
CA GLY A 65 -38.84 43.89 -29.77
C GLY A 65 -37.77 44.97 -29.56
N VAL A 66 -37.87 45.72 -28.45
CA VAL A 66 -36.94 46.77 -28.12
C VAL A 66 -35.62 46.15 -27.64
N PRO A 67 -34.48 46.40 -28.30
CA PRO A 67 -33.19 45.88 -27.86
C PRO A 67 -32.75 46.57 -26.54
N THR A 68 -32.51 45.79 -25.52
CA THR A 68 -32.09 46.29 -24.19
C THR A 68 -30.58 46.36 -24.01
N GLY A 69 -29.77 45.92 -25.01
CA GLY A 69 -28.31 45.94 -24.97
C GLY A 69 -27.71 46.11 -26.35
N LEU A 70 -26.39 46.30 -26.40
CA LEU A 70 -25.61 46.39 -27.64
C LEU A 70 -25.57 45.01 -28.35
N PRO A 71 -25.78 44.94 -29.66
CA PRO A 71 -25.69 43.69 -30.41
C PRO A 71 -24.24 43.28 -30.63
N VAL A 72 -23.65 42.58 -29.64
CA VAL A 72 -22.27 42.08 -29.69
C VAL A 72 -22.22 40.83 -30.49
N ILE A 73 -21.41 40.78 -31.55
CA ILE A 73 -21.21 39.61 -32.40
C ILE A 73 -19.89 38.88 -32.06
N PHE A 74 -18.93 39.61 -31.51
CA PHE A 74 -17.67 39.07 -31.02
C PHE A 74 -17.22 39.90 -29.83
N SER A 75 -16.75 39.23 -28.78
CA SER A 75 -16.10 39.88 -27.65
C SER A 75 -14.82 39.14 -27.23
N MET A 76 -13.90 39.86 -26.72
CA MET A 76 -12.66 39.37 -26.16
C MET A 76 -12.47 40.03 -24.81
N SER A 77 -12.38 39.24 -23.75
CA SER A 77 -12.20 39.74 -22.40
C SER A 77 -10.96 39.13 -21.76
N SER A 78 -10.29 39.94 -20.98
CA SER A 78 -9.16 39.52 -20.15
C SER A 78 -9.34 40.06 -18.75
N GLN A 79 -9.15 39.21 -17.75
CA GLN A 79 -9.25 39.60 -16.35
C GLN A 79 -8.12 38.97 -15.55
N SER A 80 -7.56 39.71 -14.60
CA SER A 80 -6.60 39.19 -13.63
C SER A 80 -6.82 39.83 -12.25
N LEU A 81 -6.47 39.09 -11.22
CA LEU A 81 -6.38 39.61 -9.86
C LEU A 81 -5.08 40.41 -9.72
N VAL A 82 -5.15 41.67 -9.31
CA VAL A 82 -3.96 42.47 -9.03
C VAL A 82 -3.57 42.34 -7.57
N TYR A 83 -4.56 42.38 -6.67
CA TYR A 83 -4.33 42.33 -5.25
C TYR A 83 -5.52 41.75 -4.48
N ASN A 84 -5.23 40.80 -3.56
CA ASN A 84 -6.17 40.31 -2.57
C ASN A 84 -5.38 39.83 -1.35
N PHE A 85 -5.76 40.28 -0.16
CA PHE A 85 -5.07 39.94 1.09
C PHE A 85 -5.12 38.42 1.36
N SER A 86 -6.29 37.80 1.20
CA SER A 86 -6.49 36.38 1.49
C SER A 86 -5.76 35.42 0.49
N GLN A 87 -5.42 35.92 -0.71
CA GLN A 87 -4.81 35.11 -1.75
C GLN A 87 -3.42 34.62 -1.36
N ARG A 88 -2.66 35.42 -0.60
CA ARG A 88 -1.33 34.99 -0.10
C ARG A 88 -1.44 33.83 0.88
N ASP A 89 -2.46 33.85 1.73
CA ASP A 89 -2.71 32.75 2.69
C ASP A 89 -3.22 31.51 1.95
N ASN A 90 -4.05 31.66 0.90
CA ASN A 90 -4.47 30.58 0.03
C ASN A 90 -3.29 29.90 -0.69
N VAL A 91 -2.34 30.69 -1.22
CA VAL A 91 -1.12 30.15 -1.84
C VAL A 91 -0.27 29.38 -0.82
N ARG A 92 -0.16 29.89 0.42
CA ARG A 92 0.55 29.21 1.49
C ARG A 92 -0.15 27.91 1.87
N ALA A 93 -1.46 27.93 2.03
CA ALA A 93 -2.26 26.73 2.30
C ALA A 93 -2.10 25.67 1.21
N ALA A 94 -2.17 26.06 -0.06
CA ALA A 94 -1.96 25.16 -1.20
C ALA A 94 -0.52 24.60 -1.25
N SER A 95 0.48 25.39 -0.85
CA SER A 95 1.87 24.92 -0.73
C SER A 95 2.03 23.85 0.36
N VAL A 96 1.41 24.06 1.53
CA VAL A 96 1.41 23.08 2.63
C VAL A 96 0.58 21.86 2.27
N ALA A 97 -0.52 22.00 1.51
CA ALA A 97 -1.28 20.87 0.97
C ALA A 97 -0.44 20.00 0.01
N LEU A 98 0.42 20.60 -0.81
CA LEU A 98 1.36 19.87 -1.65
C LEU A 98 2.40 19.11 -0.81
N GLU A 99 2.91 19.71 0.26
CA GLU A 99 3.79 19.03 1.24
C GLU A 99 3.06 17.82 1.84
N ALA A 100 1.81 17.97 2.28
CA ALA A 100 1.00 16.88 2.83
C ALA A 100 0.81 15.75 1.81
N ALA A 101 0.46 16.05 0.56
CA ALA A 101 0.30 15.04 -0.49
C ALA A 101 1.62 14.31 -0.79
N THR A 102 2.76 15.02 -0.74
CA THR A 102 4.08 14.40 -0.94
C THR A 102 4.46 13.44 0.20
N LEU A 103 4.12 13.80 1.44
CA LEU A 103 4.30 12.93 2.60
C LEU A 103 3.36 11.72 2.56
N ALA A 104 2.10 11.92 2.13
CA ALA A 104 1.15 10.82 1.93
C ALA A 104 1.63 9.82 0.86
N MET A 105 2.27 10.31 -0.22
CA MET A 105 2.87 9.43 -1.23
C MET A 105 3.99 8.58 -0.63
N LYS A 106 4.88 9.17 0.18
CA LYS A 106 5.93 8.40 0.86
C LYS A 106 5.37 7.35 1.83
N GLU A 107 4.29 7.68 2.54
CA GLU A 107 3.60 6.71 3.39
C GLU A 107 3.04 5.54 2.56
N THR A 108 2.47 5.83 1.38
CA THR A 108 1.98 4.80 0.46
C THR A 108 3.12 3.92 -0.05
N ASP A 109 4.27 4.50 -0.40
CA ASP A 109 5.45 3.75 -0.83
C ASP A 109 5.93 2.79 0.28
N GLU A 110 5.97 3.24 1.55
CA GLU A 110 6.33 2.39 2.69
C GLU A 110 5.29 1.28 2.96
N GLN A 111 3.99 1.58 2.81
CA GLN A 111 2.93 0.59 2.96
C GLN A 111 3.01 -0.50 1.89
N VAL A 112 3.20 -0.11 0.63
CA VAL A 112 3.36 -1.06 -0.48
C VAL A 112 4.62 -1.90 -0.28
N THR A 113 5.71 -1.29 0.17
CA THR A 113 6.95 -2.02 0.49
C THR A 113 6.73 -3.06 1.58
N GLU A 114 6.07 -2.70 2.69
CA GLU A 114 5.74 -3.65 3.77
C GLU A 114 4.86 -4.79 3.25
N ASP A 115 3.79 -4.48 2.51
CA ASP A 115 2.87 -5.47 1.96
C ASP A 115 3.59 -6.50 1.06
N VAL A 116 4.50 -6.02 0.21
CA VAL A 116 5.29 -6.88 -0.68
C VAL A 116 6.24 -7.75 0.13
N VAL A 117 6.96 -7.17 1.10
CA VAL A 117 7.89 -7.89 1.95
C VAL A 117 7.17 -8.99 2.74
N VAL A 118 6.06 -8.65 3.41
CA VAL A 118 5.28 -9.62 4.20
C VAL A 118 4.69 -10.71 3.30
N THR A 119 4.15 -10.35 2.13
CA THR A 119 3.62 -11.34 1.18
C THR A 119 4.72 -12.26 0.66
N TYR A 120 5.90 -11.72 0.39
CA TYR A 120 7.06 -12.49 -0.07
C TYR A 120 7.56 -13.46 1.01
N LEU A 121 7.69 -13.01 2.26
CA LEU A 121 8.06 -13.86 3.39
C LEU A 121 7.03 -14.96 3.64
N ASN A 122 5.74 -14.63 3.48
CA ASN A 122 4.67 -15.62 3.62
C ASN A 122 4.72 -16.65 2.50
N LEU A 123 4.99 -16.24 1.26
CA LEU A 123 5.17 -17.15 0.14
C LEU A 123 6.36 -18.11 0.36
N ASP A 124 7.52 -17.60 0.81
CA ASP A 124 8.70 -18.42 1.15
C ASP A 124 8.36 -19.43 2.26
N ASN A 125 7.71 -18.97 3.33
CA ASN A 125 7.28 -19.85 4.42
C ASN A 125 6.29 -20.92 3.95
N ALA A 126 5.29 -20.55 3.15
CA ALA A 126 4.29 -21.49 2.62
C ALA A 126 4.92 -22.53 1.70
N GLN A 127 5.90 -22.18 0.88
CA GLN A 127 6.66 -23.10 0.02
C GLN A 127 7.48 -24.11 0.85
N ARG A 128 8.12 -23.65 1.93
CA ARG A 128 8.84 -24.54 2.85
C ARG A 128 7.89 -25.48 3.58
N ARG A 129 6.74 -24.96 4.05
CA ARG A 129 5.70 -25.78 4.66
C ARG A 129 5.14 -26.82 3.68
N GLN A 130 4.91 -26.46 2.43
CA GLN A 130 4.44 -27.37 1.39
C GLN A 130 5.40 -28.56 1.22
N THR A 131 6.71 -28.30 1.24
CA THR A 131 7.72 -29.34 1.18
C THR A 131 7.66 -30.23 2.42
N ALA A 132 7.62 -29.65 3.63
CA ALA A 132 7.57 -30.41 4.88
C ALA A 132 6.30 -31.27 5.00
N ILE A 133 5.12 -30.72 4.65
CA ILE A 133 3.85 -31.46 4.67
C ILE A 133 3.85 -32.59 3.63
N SER A 134 4.50 -32.39 2.47
CA SER A 134 4.64 -33.48 1.48
C SER A 134 5.48 -34.63 2.00
N GLU A 135 6.54 -34.36 2.74
CA GLU A 135 7.35 -35.40 3.41
C GLU A 135 6.56 -36.09 4.53
N GLU A 136 5.82 -35.28 5.35
CA GLU A 136 4.96 -35.78 6.42
C GLU A 136 3.88 -36.73 5.87
N TYR A 137 3.24 -36.37 4.75
CA TYR A 137 2.27 -37.23 4.09
C TYR A 137 2.89 -38.58 3.68
N GLY A 138 4.13 -38.57 3.16
CA GLY A 138 4.87 -39.78 2.85
C GLY A 138 5.14 -40.66 4.08
N PHE A 139 5.40 -40.07 5.25
CA PHE A 139 5.53 -40.81 6.51
C PHE A 139 4.19 -41.38 6.99
N ALA A 140 3.12 -40.59 6.90
CA ALA A 140 1.78 -41.05 7.29
C ALA A 140 1.25 -42.20 6.43
N GLN A 141 1.50 -42.15 5.12
CA GLN A 141 1.17 -43.28 4.21
C GLN A 141 1.93 -44.56 4.57
N ARG A 142 3.24 -44.45 4.85
CA ARG A 142 4.04 -45.60 5.29
C ARG A 142 3.55 -46.17 6.62
N LEU A 143 3.20 -45.30 7.57
CA LEU A 143 2.62 -45.71 8.83
C LEU A 143 1.30 -46.49 8.63
N ALA A 144 0.40 -45.96 7.79
CA ALA A 144 -0.88 -46.61 7.48
C ALA A 144 -0.68 -48.00 6.85
N ALA A 145 0.29 -48.14 5.94
CA ALA A 145 0.64 -49.44 5.33
C ALA A 145 1.16 -50.43 6.38
N ILE A 146 2.11 -50.04 7.24
CA ILE A 146 2.66 -50.87 8.31
C ILE A 146 1.55 -51.33 9.27
N VAL A 147 0.66 -50.44 9.69
CA VAL A 147 -0.44 -50.77 10.61
C VAL A 147 -1.44 -51.70 9.93
N GLN A 148 -1.68 -51.56 8.62
CA GLN A 148 -2.53 -52.52 7.87
C GLN A 148 -1.93 -53.91 7.81
N GLU A 149 -0.64 -54.02 7.46
CA GLU A 149 0.08 -55.33 7.44
C GLU A 149 0.04 -56.00 8.83
N ARG A 150 0.20 -55.24 9.90
CA ARG A 150 0.13 -55.72 11.28
C ARG A 150 -1.30 -56.13 11.69
N LEU A 151 -2.32 -55.44 11.18
CA LEU A 151 -3.72 -55.84 11.37
C LEU A 151 -3.99 -57.19 10.67
N ASP A 152 -3.53 -57.37 9.43
CA ASP A 152 -3.70 -58.59 8.68
C ASP A 152 -2.96 -59.78 9.34
N ALA A 153 -1.83 -59.50 10.03
CA ALA A 153 -1.11 -60.44 10.87
C ALA A 153 -1.72 -60.68 12.26
N GLY A 154 -2.81 -59.99 12.60
CA GLY A 154 -3.49 -60.07 13.91
C GLY A 154 -2.74 -59.40 15.08
N GLN A 155 -1.76 -58.55 14.80
CA GLN A 155 -0.93 -57.85 15.79
C GLN A 155 -1.48 -56.47 16.20
N ASP A 156 -2.18 -55.81 15.29
CA ASP A 156 -2.83 -54.51 15.55
C ASP A 156 -4.36 -54.60 15.44
N THR A 157 -5.08 -53.63 15.97
CA THR A 157 -6.54 -53.61 15.96
C THR A 157 -7.08 -52.81 14.75
N ARG A 158 -8.32 -53.11 14.32
CA ARG A 158 -9.00 -52.32 13.28
C ARG A 158 -9.09 -50.84 13.65
N MET A 159 -9.18 -50.53 14.96
CA MET A 159 -9.21 -49.13 15.44
C MET A 159 -7.89 -48.40 15.16
N GLU A 160 -6.75 -49.09 15.29
CA GLU A 160 -5.43 -48.52 14.97
C GLU A 160 -5.27 -48.26 13.47
N SER A 161 -5.72 -49.23 12.62
CA SER A 161 -5.73 -49.02 11.18
C SER A 161 -6.60 -47.82 10.77
N LEU A 162 -7.81 -47.66 11.33
CA LEU A 162 -8.67 -46.49 11.09
C LEU A 162 -8.04 -45.17 11.56
N ARG A 163 -7.32 -45.19 12.70
CA ARG A 163 -6.59 -43.98 13.19
C ARG A 163 -5.43 -43.61 12.26
N ALA A 164 -4.67 -44.57 11.79
CA ALA A 164 -3.58 -44.32 10.85
C ALA A 164 -4.10 -43.77 9.52
N HIS A 165 -5.16 -44.34 8.96
CA HIS A 165 -5.81 -43.81 7.76
C HIS A 165 -6.37 -42.41 7.96
N ARG A 166 -7.08 -42.15 9.09
CA ARG A 166 -7.59 -40.83 9.42
C ARG A 166 -6.46 -39.81 9.46
N ASN A 167 -5.34 -40.11 10.10
CA ASN A 167 -4.18 -39.24 10.17
C ASN A 167 -3.61 -38.94 8.79
N ALA A 168 -3.41 -39.96 7.96
CA ALA A 168 -2.93 -39.78 6.59
C ALA A 168 -3.87 -38.89 5.75
N THR A 169 -5.20 -39.09 5.83
CA THR A 169 -6.18 -38.24 5.14
C THR A 169 -6.20 -36.83 5.66
N GLN A 170 -5.97 -36.61 6.96
CA GLN A 170 -5.87 -35.27 7.53
C GLN A 170 -4.66 -34.51 6.99
N ILE A 171 -3.50 -35.16 6.92
CA ILE A 171 -2.27 -34.57 6.35
C ILE A 171 -2.42 -34.32 4.84
N GLU A 172 -3.12 -35.21 4.11
CA GLU A 172 -3.48 -35.00 2.70
C GLU A 172 -4.33 -33.73 2.52
N LEU A 173 -5.31 -33.53 3.40
CA LEU A 173 -6.11 -32.30 3.38
C LEU A 173 -5.24 -31.06 3.64
N GLU A 174 -4.32 -31.11 4.60
CA GLU A 174 -3.38 -30.02 4.88
C GLU A 174 -2.44 -29.76 3.69
N GLN A 175 -1.99 -30.79 2.99
CA GLN A 175 -1.19 -30.68 1.76
C GLN A 175 -1.96 -29.93 0.67
N LEU A 176 -3.22 -30.28 0.44
CA LEU A 176 -4.07 -29.57 -0.53
C LEU A 176 -4.28 -28.12 -0.15
N GLN A 177 -4.59 -27.83 1.11
CA GLN A 177 -4.77 -26.47 1.63
C GLN A 177 -3.50 -25.62 1.48
N THR A 178 -2.34 -26.20 1.78
CA THR A 178 -1.06 -25.48 1.65
C THR A 178 -0.70 -25.24 0.18
N HIS A 179 -1.02 -26.18 -0.71
CA HIS A 179 -0.88 -25.96 -2.15
C HIS A 179 -1.72 -24.79 -2.66
N ASP A 180 -2.98 -24.72 -2.23
CA ASP A 180 -3.87 -23.61 -2.58
C ASP A 180 -3.38 -22.29 -1.99
N GLU A 181 -2.85 -22.31 -0.75
CA GLU A 181 -2.26 -21.13 -0.10
C GLU A 181 -1.04 -20.61 -0.89
N VAL A 182 -0.12 -21.48 -1.31
CA VAL A 182 1.03 -21.10 -2.14
C VAL A 182 0.58 -20.48 -3.46
N SER A 183 -0.42 -21.07 -4.11
CA SER A 183 -0.97 -20.54 -5.36
C SER A 183 -1.60 -19.17 -5.15
N ALA A 184 -2.40 -18.99 -4.10
CA ALA A 184 -3.05 -17.74 -3.78
C ALA A 184 -2.05 -16.62 -3.43
N LEU A 185 -0.99 -16.95 -2.67
CA LEU A 185 0.09 -16.00 -2.33
C LEU A 185 0.92 -15.62 -3.56
N SER A 186 1.24 -16.58 -4.43
CA SER A 186 1.91 -16.34 -5.70
C SER A 186 1.10 -15.38 -6.59
N ASP A 187 -0.20 -15.63 -6.74
CA ASP A 187 -1.12 -14.77 -7.49
C ASP A 187 -1.26 -13.38 -6.86
N HIS A 188 -1.28 -13.31 -5.54
CA HIS A 188 -1.34 -12.03 -4.82
C HIS A 188 -0.07 -11.20 -5.05
N LEU A 189 1.10 -11.83 -4.89
CA LEU A 189 2.38 -11.18 -5.17
C LEU A 189 2.48 -10.74 -6.63
N ALA A 190 2.05 -11.60 -7.58
CA ALA A 190 2.03 -11.27 -8.99
C ALA A 190 1.17 -10.03 -9.31
N ARG A 191 0.03 -9.87 -8.63
CA ARG A 191 -0.80 -8.66 -8.76
C ARG A 191 -0.12 -7.44 -8.17
N LEU A 192 0.52 -7.55 -6.99
CA LEU A 192 1.23 -6.43 -6.35
C LEU A 192 2.39 -5.90 -7.22
N ILE A 193 3.12 -6.79 -7.89
CA ILE A 193 4.25 -6.41 -8.76
C ILE A 193 3.84 -6.05 -10.19
N GLY A 194 2.55 -6.17 -10.53
CA GLY A 194 2.02 -5.84 -11.86
C GLY A 194 2.25 -6.89 -12.93
N LEU A 195 2.42 -8.17 -12.56
CA LEU A 195 2.60 -9.32 -13.46
C LEU A 195 1.49 -10.37 -13.25
N PRO A 196 0.20 -10.02 -13.38
CA PRO A 196 -0.89 -10.94 -13.09
C PRO A 196 -0.84 -12.19 -13.98
N GLY A 197 -1.14 -13.36 -13.38
CA GLY A 197 -1.16 -14.65 -14.09
C GLY A 197 0.22 -15.31 -14.29
N THR A 198 1.29 -14.72 -13.73
CA THR A 198 2.61 -15.35 -13.74
C THR A 198 2.82 -16.10 -12.42
N PRO A 199 2.99 -17.44 -12.42
CA PRO A 199 3.30 -18.16 -11.20
C PRO A 199 4.69 -17.77 -10.70
N LEU A 200 4.75 -17.29 -9.46
CA LEU A 200 5.97 -16.80 -8.83
C LEU A 200 6.45 -17.77 -7.74
N THR A 201 7.76 -17.90 -7.63
CA THR A 201 8.41 -18.60 -6.52
C THR A 201 9.37 -17.64 -5.80
N ALA A 202 9.34 -17.66 -4.48
CA ALA A 202 10.27 -16.89 -3.67
C ALA A 202 11.66 -17.55 -3.67
N VAL A 203 12.71 -16.73 -3.65
CA VAL A 203 14.10 -17.16 -3.51
C VAL A 203 14.52 -16.89 -2.06
N SER A 204 14.56 -17.93 -1.22
CA SER A 204 14.88 -17.82 0.20
C SER A 204 16.20 -17.08 0.47
N ASN A 205 17.23 -17.32 -0.33
CA ASN A 205 18.55 -16.69 -0.20
C ASN A 205 18.55 -15.18 -0.54
N SER A 206 17.47 -14.64 -1.11
CA SER A 206 17.34 -13.22 -1.40
C SER A 206 16.83 -12.41 -0.20
N ILE A 207 16.40 -13.09 0.87
CA ILE A 207 15.89 -12.47 2.09
C ILE A 207 17.11 -12.13 2.97
N PRO A 208 17.35 -10.84 3.28
CA PRO A 208 18.45 -10.48 4.17
C PRO A 208 18.19 -10.96 5.60
N ALA A 209 19.25 -11.20 6.36
CA ALA A 209 19.12 -11.50 7.76
C ALA A 209 18.44 -10.32 8.50
N LEU A 210 17.49 -10.65 9.35
CA LEU A 210 16.79 -9.65 10.16
C LEU A 210 17.74 -9.04 11.19
N PRO A 211 17.69 -7.73 11.43
CA PRO A 211 18.56 -7.07 12.39
C PRO A 211 18.19 -7.48 13.82
N PRO A 212 19.18 -7.53 14.76
CA PRO A 212 18.92 -7.93 16.13
C PRO A 212 17.93 -6.96 16.81
N MET A 213 17.04 -7.51 17.63
CA MET A 213 15.93 -6.81 18.32
C MET A 213 16.33 -5.52 19.03
N GLY A 214 17.51 -5.47 19.64
CA GLY A 214 18.00 -4.29 20.37
C GLY A 214 18.13 -3.05 19.49
N THR A 215 18.39 -3.21 18.20
CA THR A 215 18.50 -2.11 17.23
C THR A 215 17.16 -1.63 16.72
N LEU A 216 16.17 -2.53 16.64
CA LEU A 216 14.81 -2.23 16.20
C LEU A 216 14.03 -1.41 17.24
N ALA A 217 14.17 -1.77 18.52
CA ALA A 217 13.47 -1.10 19.61
C ALA A 217 13.99 0.33 19.88
N ALA A 218 15.26 0.62 19.56
CA ALA A 218 15.91 1.92 19.78
C ALA A 218 15.57 2.97 18.70
N GLY A 219 14.90 2.60 17.60
CA GLY A 219 14.55 3.52 16.52
C GLY A 219 13.48 4.54 16.96
N GLU A 220 13.66 5.81 16.55
CA GLU A 220 12.63 6.83 16.76
C GLU A 220 11.39 6.50 15.94
N PRO A 221 10.17 6.70 16.50
CA PRO A 221 8.93 6.47 15.78
C PRO A 221 8.79 7.47 14.64
N THR A 222 8.79 6.97 13.42
CA THR A 222 8.64 7.80 12.22
C THR A 222 7.44 7.29 11.42
N SER A 223 6.54 8.19 11.04
CA SER A 223 5.45 7.90 10.13
C SER A 223 5.21 9.10 9.23
N PHE A 224 5.34 8.89 7.93
CA PHE A 224 5.00 9.91 6.94
C PHE A 224 3.50 10.17 6.93
N GLY A 225 2.66 9.20 7.28
CA GLY A 225 1.22 9.38 7.41
C GLY A 225 0.85 10.40 8.49
N ILE A 226 1.48 10.33 9.66
CA ILE A 226 1.28 11.32 10.73
C ILE A 226 1.78 12.70 10.30
N GLN A 227 2.96 12.77 9.69
CA GLN A 227 3.51 14.03 9.18
C GLN A 227 2.60 14.64 8.12
N SER A 228 2.04 13.83 7.21
CA SER A 228 1.05 14.23 6.22
C SER A 228 -0.22 14.77 6.86
N ALA A 229 -0.77 14.10 7.88
CA ALA A 229 -1.96 14.52 8.58
C ALA A 229 -1.77 15.90 9.28
N PHE A 230 -0.63 16.11 9.94
CA PHE A 230 -0.31 17.42 10.53
C PHE A 230 -0.06 18.50 9.48
N ALA A 231 0.55 18.17 8.34
CA ALA A 231 0.71 19.10 7.23
C ALA A 231 -0.65 19.49 6.63
N LEU A 232 -1.58 18.53 6.49
CA LEU A 232 -2.95 18.81 6.05
C LEU A 232 -3.68 19.72 7.05
N ALA A 233 -3.56 19.44 8.35
CA ALA A 233 -4.12 20.28 9.41
C ALA A 233 -3.57 21.70 9.35
N ARG A 234 -2.26 21.89 9.11
CA ARG A 234 -1.64 23.21 8.90
C ARG A 234 -2.20 23.90 7.66
N SER A 235 -2.41 23.18 6.55
CA SER A 235 -3.02 23.72 5.35
C SER A 235 -4.42 24.26 5.63
N LYS A 236 -5.26 23.49 6.34
CA LYS A 236 -6.61 23.92 6.76
C LYS A 236 -6.57 25.12 7.71
N GLN A 237 -5.58 25.17 8.59
CA GLN A 237 -5.37 26.30 9.49
C GLN A 237 -4.99 27.59 8.73
N GLU A 238 -4.13 27.50 7.70
CA GLU A 238 -3.80 28.65 6.84
C GLU A 238 -5.02 29.15 6.05
N ILE A 239 -5.89 28.25 5.58
CA ILE A 239 -7.17 28.62 4.95
C ILE A 239 -8.05 29.37 5.97
N ALA A 240 -8.27 28.80 7.15
CA ALA A 240 -9.09 29.43 8.19
C ALA A 240 -8.53 30.80 8.61
N PHE A 241 -7.20 30.92 8.70
CA PHE A 241 -6.52 32.17 8.99
C PHE A 241 -6.73 33.21 7.87
N GLY A 242 -6.59 32.79 6.60
CA GLY A 242 -6.80 33.66 5.43
C GLY A 242 -8.25 34.14 5.31
N VAL A 243 -9.23 33.31 5.66
CA VAL A 243 -10.64 33.67 5.65
C VAL A 243 -10.97 34.59 6.83
N GLY A 244 -10.50 34.31 8.05
CA GLY A 244 -10.88 35.01 9.27
C GLY A 244 -10.13 36.30 9.53
N ARG A 245 -8.91 36.46 9.01
CA ARG A 245 -8.01 37.58 9.34
C ARG A 245 -8.49 38.92 8.84
N TYR A 246 -9.17 38.98 7.71
CA TYR A 246 -9.51 40.19 7.01
C TYR A 246 -11.01 40.47 7.05
N ARG A 247 -11.43 41.44 7.89
CA ARG A 247 -12.83 41.87 7.98
C ARG A 247 -13.28 42.57 6.70
N LEU A 248 -12.45 43.50 6.19
CA LEU A 248 -12.63 44.13 4.89
C LEU A 248 -11.66 43.45 3.91
N ARG A 249 -12.17 42.88 2.86
CA ARG A 249 -11.42 42.12 1.85
C ARG A 249 -11.40 42.87 0.53
N PRO A 250 -10.66 43.97 0.42
CA PRO A 250 -10.56 44.70 -0.84
C PRO A 250 -9.91 43.76 -1.86
N GLN A 251 -10.58 43.62 -2.99
CA GLN A 251 -10.09 42.93 -4.15
C GLN A 251 -9.86 43.95 -5.25
N VAL A 252 -8.65 43.94 -5.79
CA VAL A 252 -8.30 44.79 -6.93
C VAL A 252 -8.09 43.89 -8.11
N SER A 253 -8.86 44.06 -9.16
CA SER A 253 -8.78 43.33 -10.40
C SER A 253 -8.55 44.27 -11.60
N PHE A 254 -7.77 43.80 -12.55
CA PHE A 254 -7.58 44.45 -13.83
C PHE A 254 -8.46 43.75 -14.86
N GLY A 255 -9.12 44.51 -15.73
CA GLY A 255 -9.93 44.00 -16.81
C GLY A 255 -9.68 44.76 -18.12
N LEU A 256 -9.72 44.01 -19.19
CA LEU A 256 -9.72 44.49 -20.56
C LEU A 256 -10.87 43.80 -21.30
N ASN A 257 -11.64 44.60 -22.00
CA ASN A 257 -12.72 44.11 -22.84
C ASN A 257 -12.65 44.78 -24.20
N TYR A 258 -12.69 43.98 -25.24
CA TYR A 258 -12.90 44.36 -26.62
C TYR A 258 -14.17 43.75 -27.11
N SER A 259 -15.05 44.50 -27.75
CA SER A 259 -16.27 43.97 -28.36
C SER A 259 -16.51 44.56 -29.74
N ARG A 260 -16.91 43.72 -30.68
CA ARG A 260 -17.43 44.15 -31.97
C ARG A 260 -18.93 44.14 -31.98
N ILE A 261 -19.51 45.26 -32.35
CA ILE A 261 -20.90 45.49 -32.33
C ILE A 261 -21.41 45.53 -33.79
N ASP A 262 -22.52 44.82 -34.07
CA ASP A 262 -23.25 44.96 -35.35
C ASP A 262 -24.49 45.80 -35.14
N THR A 263 -24.46 47.04 -35.56
CA THR A 263 -25.54 47.98 -35.43
C THR A 263 -26.67 47.75 -36.45
N GLY A 264 -26.39 46.96 -37.53
CA GLY A 264 -27.39 46.60 -38.56
C GLY A 264 -28.37 45.51 -38.18
N GLN A 265 -28.05 44.79 -37.09
CA GLN A 265 -28.81 43.63 -36.64
C GLN A 265 -29.92 44.05 -35.63
N ASN A 266 -30.94 43.20 -35.52
CA ASN A 266 -32.00 43.27 -34.51
C ASN A 266 -32.78 44.56 -34.41
N GLY A 267 -32.82 45.39 -35.49
CA GLY A 267 -33.52 46.66 -35.50
C GLY A 267 -32.93 47.68 -34.57
N TYR A 268 -31.64 47.49 -34.13
CA TYR A 268 -30.99 48.41 -33.18
C TYR A 268 -30.98 49.87 -33.70
N THR A 269 -30.65 50.06 -34.99
CA THR A 269 -30.62 51.39 -35.65
C THR A 269 -32.02 52.05 -35.67
N ARG A 270 -33.13 51.30 -35.63
CA ARG A 270 -34.48 51.84 -35.58
C ARG A 270 -34.76 52.53 -34.22
N TYR A 271 -34.24 51.99 -33.16
CA TYR A 271 -34.42 52.57 -31.80
C TYR A 271 -33.31 53.52 -31.39
N TYR A 272 -32.11 53.37 -31.99
CA TYR A 272 -30.94 54.20 -31.67
C TYR A 272 -30.32 54.74 -32.96
N PRO A 273 -30.98 55.67 -33.67
CA PRO A 273 -30.55 56.14 -34.99
C PRO A 273 -29.22 56.91 -34.98
N ASN A 274 -28.80 57.43 -33.79
CA ASN A 274 -27.53 58.16 -33.67
C ASN A 274 -26.30 57.22 -33.69
N PHE A 275 -26.48 55.91 -33.67
CA PHE A 275 -25.39 54.97 -33.80
C PHE A 275 -25.08 54.51 -35.25
N THR A 276 -25.85 55.00 -36.21
CA THR A 276 -25.58 54.67 -37.61
C THR A 276 -24.28 55.34 -38.09
N GLY A 277 -23.34 54.53 -38.64
CA GLY A 277 -22.06 54.99 -39.12
C GLY A 277 -20.99 55.19 -38.06
N GLN A 278 -21.27 54.83 -36.82
CA GLN A 278 -20.28 54.89 -35.73
C GLN A 278 -19.32 53.68 -35.81
N SER A 279 -18.20 53.72 -35.07
CA SER A 279 -17.29 52.62 -34.95
C SER A 279 -18.00 51.38 -34.39
N GLU A 280 -17.83 50.25 -35.05
CA GLU A 280 -18.41 48.98 -34.61
C GLU A 280 -17.56 48.29 -33.53
N ASN A 281 -16.46 48.88 -33.14
CA ASN A 281 -15.57 48.38 -32.12
C ASN A 281 -15.72 49.20 -30.80
N ALA A 282 -15.79 48.49 -29.72
CA ALA A 282 -15.77 49.10 -28.38
C ALA A 282 -14.66 48.45 -27.56
N GLU A 283 -13.82 49.31 -26.99
CA GLU A 283 -12.66 48.90 -26.18
C GLU A 283 -12.77 49.53 -24.79
N SER A 284 -12.46 48.72 -23.77
CA SER A 284 -12.40 49.26 -22.41
C SER A 284 -11.27 48.56 -21.63
N VAL A 285 -10.53 49.39 -20.90
CA VAL A 285 -9.54 48.96 -19.91
C VAL A 285 -9.94 49.55 -18.58
N TYR A 286 -10.02 48.69 -17.56
CA TYR A 286 -10.49 49.15 -16.26
C TYR A 286 -9.74 48.49 -15.11
N LEU A 287 -9.65 49.22 -13.99
CA LEU A 287 -9.24 48.71 -12.72
C LEU A 287 -10.46 48.72 -11.80
N GLN A 288 -10.85 47.58 -11.31
CA GLN A 288 -12.00 47.42 -10.43
C GLN A 288 -11.52 47.19 -8.99
N ILE A 289 -12.02 47.99 -8.06
CA ILE A 289 -11.83 47.78 -6.62
C ILE A 289 -13.17 47.38 -6.02
N GLN A 290 -13.21 46.17 -5.47
CA GLN A 290 -14.39 45.66 -4.78
C GLN A 290 -14.11 45.55 -3.28
N ILE A 291 -14.96 46.17 -2.46
CA ILE A 291 -14.86 46.14 -1.00
C ILE A 291 -16.20 45.65 -0.45
N PRO A 292 -16.28 44.46 0.11
CA PRO A 292 -17.51 43.98 0.75
C PRO A 292 -17.70 44.73 2.08
N LEU A 293 -18.72 45.56 2.14
CA LEU A 293 -19.04 46.34 3.33
C LEU A 293 -19.87 45.58 4.35
N PHE A 294 -20.79 44.72 3.86
CA PHE A 294 -21.62 43.86 4.67
C PHE A 294 -21.71 42.48 3.99
N ASP A 295 -21.27 41.45 4.69
CA ASP A 295 -21.29 40.07 4.21
C ASP A 295 -21.45 39.11 5.41
N ARG A 296 -22.70 38.73 5.69
CA ARG A 296 -23.04 37.86 6.81
C ARG A 296 -22.59 36.42 6.51
N LYS A 297 -22.68 35.99 5.25
CA LYS A 297 -22.20 34.69 4.81
C LYS A 297 -20.73 34.46 5.16
N HIS A 298 -19.92 35.52 5.05
CA HIS A 298 -18.51 35.44 5.39
C HIS A 298 -18.26 35.07 6.87
N GLN A 299 -19.10 35.54 7.80
CA GLN A 299 -18.97 35.16 9.22
C GLN A 299 -19.20 33.66 9.40
N ASP A 300 -20.18 33.10 8.69
CA ASP A 300 -20.46 31.66 8.71
C ASP A 300 -19.31 30.88 8.05
N ASP A 301 -18.75 31.38 6.95
CA ASP A 301 -17.58 30.81 6.27
C ASP A 301 -16.33 30.80 7.20
N VAL A 302 -16.13 31.85 8.01
CA VAL A 302 -15.03 31.91 9.02
C VAL A 302 -15.22 30.85 10.08
N HIS A 303 -16.44 30.69 10.62
CA HIS A 303 -16.72 29.65 11.61
C HIS A 303 -16.57 28.24 11.04
N ALA A 304 -17.05 28.00 9.83
CA ALA A 304 -16.89 26.74 9.15
C ALA A 304 -15.42 26.39 8.91
N ALA A 305 -14.63 27.33 8.39
CA ALA A 305 -13.20 27.12 8.16
C ALA A 305 -12.42 26.87 9.46
N ALA A 306 -12.76 27.59 10.53
CA ALA A 306 -12.14 27.38 11.84
C ALA A 306 -12.48 25.99 12.42
N ALA A 307 -13.74 25.56 12.28
CA ALA A 307 -14.18 24.23 12.72
C ALA A 307 -13.49 23.11 11.90
N GLU A 308 -13.35 23.28 10.58
CA GLU A 308 -12.66 22.33 9.71
C GLU A 308 -11.16 22.22 10.07
N ALA A 309 -10.50 23.36 10.37
CA ALA A 309 -9.10 23.36 10.81
C ALA A 309 -8.94 22.67 12.17
N ALA A 310 -9.87 22.89 13.11
CA ALA A 310 -9.88 22.22 14.41
C ALA A 310 -10.11 20.70 14.24
N HIS A 311 -11.05 20.30 13.39
CA HIS A 311 -11.31 18.89 13.07
C HIS A 311 -10.04 18.22 12.53
N ALA A 312 -9.41 18.77 11.50
CA ALA A 312 -8.20 18.21 10.91
C ALA A 312 -7.05 18.11 11.92
N LYS A 313 -6.92 19.07 12.85
CA LYS A 313 -5.92 19.01 13.93
C LYS A 313 -6.20 17.84 14.89
N PHE A 314 -7.44 17.68 15.33
CA PHE A 314 -7.79 16.60 16.24
C PHE A 314 -7.73 15.24 15.55
N GLU A 315 -8.04 15.16 14.27
CA GLU A 315 -7.86 13.95 13.47
C GLU A 315 -6.38 13.54 13.40
N ALA A 316 -5.47 14.48 13.12
CA ALA A 316 -4.03 14.22 13.13
C ALA A 316 -3.54 13.75 14.51
N GLN A 317 -4.05 14.35 15.61
CA GLN A 317 -3.73 13.90 16.97
C GLN A 317 -4.26 12.50 17.26
N ASN A 318 -5.47 12.18 16.80
CA ASN A 318 -6.04 10.84 16.96
C ASN A 318 -5.23 9.79 16.20
N GLN A 319 -4.82 10.08 14.96
CA GLN A 319 -3.94 9.20 14.18
C GLN A 319 -2.59 8.99 14.88
N GLN A 320 -2.00 10.04 15.45
CA GLN A 320 -0.78 9.94 16.25
C GLN A 320 -0.95 9.03 17.47
N ASN A 321 -2.04 9.18 18.22
CA ASN A 321 -2.33 8.35 19.38
C ASN A 321 -2.52 6.88 18.98
N GLN A 322 -3.27 6.62 17.92
CA GLN A 322 -3.46 5.26 17.39
C GLN A 322 -2.13 4.61 16.95
N PHE A 323 -1.26 5.39 16.31
CA PHE A 323 0.06 4.91 15.93
C PHE A 323 0.91 4.53 17.16
N LEU A 324 0.93 5.37 18.19
CA LEU A 324 1.67 5.10 19.43
C LEU A 324 1.11 3.86 20.16
N ASP A 325 -0.21 3.72 20.22
CA ASP A 325 -0.87 2.55 20.81
C ASP A 325 -0.54 1.27 20.03
N ASN A 326 -0.60 1.33 18.70
CA ASN A 326 -0.26 0.20 17.84
C ASN A 326 1.23 -0.19 17.98
N ARG A 327 2.12 0.80 18.07
CA ARG A 327 3.54 0.56 18.32
C ARG A 327 3.76 -0.14 19.66
N ASN A 328 3.13 0.34 20.73
CA ASN A 328 3.25 -0.27 22.06
C ASN A 328 2.72 -1.71 22.07
N LYS A 329 1.62 -1.98 21.36
CA LYS A 329 1.10 -3.34 21.20
C LYS A 329 2.09 -4.22 20.43
N LEU A 330 2.63 -3.71 19.33
CA LEU A 330 3.61 -4.42 18.50
C LEU A 330 4.88 -4.76 19.28
N GLN A 331 5.42 -3.81 20.08
CA GLN A 331 6.59 -4.06 20.92
C GLN A 331 6.37 -5.21 21.92
N ARG A 332 5.18 -5.27 22.55
CA ARG A 332 4.81 -6.36 23.45
C ARG A 332 4.64 -7.69 22.70
N SER A 333 3.96 -7.65 21.56
CA SER A 333 3.75 -8.83 20.72
C SER A 333 5.07 -9.42 20.22
N ILE A 334 6.04 -8.60 19.85
CA ILE A 334 7.36 -9.05 19.40
C ILE A 334 8.06 -9.86 20.48
N ALA A 335 8.04 -9.42 21.75
CA ALA A 335 8.65 -10.17 22.85
C ALA A 335 7.98 -11.53 23.06
N GLU A 336 6.64 -11.57 22.95
CA GLU A 336 5.87 -12.82 23.03
C GLU A 336 6.18 -13.76 21.84
N LEU A 337 6.21 -13.22 20.62
CA LEU A 337 6.50 -14.00 19.40
C LEU A 337 7.94 -14.52 19.37
N SER A 338 8.91 -13.75 19.89
CA SER A 338 10.29 -14.21 20.08
C SER A 338 10.35 -15.41 21.02
N ALA A 339 9.67 -15.34 22.16
CA ALA A 339 9.61 -16.45 23.10
C ALA A 339 8.90 -17.69 22.52
N ARG A 340 7.85 -17.48 21.71
CA ARG A 340 7.17 -18.57 20.98
C ARG A 340 8.07 -19.23 19.95
N SER A 341 8.85 -18.44 19.22
CA SER A 341 9.82 -18.96 18.24
C SER A 341 10.94 -19.76 18.92
N GLU A 342 11.43 -19.29 20.07
CA GLU A 342 12.41 -20.01 20.87
C GLU A 342 11.83 -21.32 21.43
N LEU A 343 10.59 -21.30 21.94
CA LEU A 343 9.90 -22.50 22.41
C LEU A 343 9.72 -23.53 21.28
N ALA A 344 9.28 -23.08 20.10
CA ALA A 344 9.12 -23.94 18.93
C ALA A 344 10.46 -24.56 18.47
N GLN A 345 11.56 -23.80 18.58
CA GLN A 345 12.90 -24.32 18.29
C GLN A 345 13.28 -25.42 19.28
N ILE A 346 13.05 -25.22 20.58
CA ILE A 346 13.33 -26.25 21.61
C ILE A 346 12.47 -27.49 21.36
N ASP A 347 11.18 -27.34 21.05
CA ASP A 347 10.28 -28.45 20.76
C ASP A 347 10.75 -29.23 19.52
N MET A 348 11.23 -28.56 18.49
CA MET A 348 11.83 -29.18 17.30
C MET A 348 13.11 -29.97 17.66
N ASP A 349 14.02 -29.35 18.43
CA ASP A 349 15.27 -30.00 18.87
C ASP A 349 14.96 -31.25 19.71
N MET A 350 13.97 -31.19 20.61
CA MET A 350 13.49 -32.34 21.37
C MET A 350 12.95 -33.47 20.50
N ALA A 351 12.14 -33.14 19.48
CA ALA A 351 11.59 -34.12 18.55
C ALA A 351 12.67 -34.77 17.70
N GLN A 352 13.67 -33.98 17.26
CA GLN A 352 14.82 -34.47 16.54
C GLN A 352 15.67 -35.47 17.38
N GLU A 353 15.94 -35.12 18.65
CA GLU A 353 16.66 -36.01 19.58
C GLU A 353 15.87 -37.30 19.87
N GLN A 354 14.53 -37.20 19.99
CA GLN A 354 13.68 -38.38 20.14
C GLN A 354 13.73 -39.28 18.91
N LEU A 355 13.70 -38.73 17.70
CA LEU A 355 13.84 -39.48 16.46
C LEU A 355 15.23 -40.17 16.40
N ASN A 356 16.31 -39.44 16.73
CA ASN A 356 17.66 -39.99 16.78
C ASN A 356 17.77 -41.16 17.77
N ALA A 357 17.13 -41.06 18.93
CA ALA A 357 17.12 -42.13 19.93
C ALA A 357 16.38 -43.38 19.43
N VAL A 358 15.23 -43.20 18.75
CA VAL A 358 14.46 -44.29 18.14
C VAL A 358 15.29 -44.98 17.04
N LEU A 359 15.92 -44.21 16.15
CA LEU A 359 16.76 -44.74 15.08
C LEU A 359 17.98 -45.50 15.60
N ALA A 360 18.64 -44.97 16.65
CA ALA A 360 19.78 -45.64 17.29
C ALA A 360 19.39 -46.98 17.92
N GLN A 361 18.21 -47.06 18.57
CA GLN A 361 17.69 -48.29 19.15
C GLN A 361 17.29 -49.33 18.08
N LEU A 362 16.66 -48.91 16.99
CA LEU A 362 16.34 -49.79 15.86
C LEU A 362 17.57 -50.34 15.19
N ASN A 363 18.67 -49.58 15.10
CA ASN A 363 19.93 -50.01 14.50
C ASN A 363 20.79 -50.88 15.44
N SER A 364 20.59 -50.78 16.76
CA SER A 364 21.30 -51.58 17.73
C SER A 364 20.71 -53.00 17.78
N LYS A 365 21.31 -53.92 17.09
CA LYS A 365 20.95 -55.35 17.07
C LYS A 365 21.26 -56.13 18.39
N SER A 366 21.42 -55.44 19.51
CA SER A 366 21.73 -56.07 20.79
C SER A 366 20.49 -56.63 21.47
N ALA A 367 20.29 -57.95 21.30
CA ALA A 367 19.23 -58.76 21.94
C ALA A 367 19.43 -59.01 23.45
N SER A 368 20.12 -58.12 24.19
CA SER A 368 20.49 -58.44 25.58
C SER A 368 19.92 -57.49 26.62
N ASP A 369 19.03 -56.57 26.27
CA ASP A 369 18.44 -55.66 27.25
C ASP A 369 16.91 -55.83 27.29
N ASN A 370 16.33 -55.89 28.48
CA ASN A 370 14.91 -56.08 28.79
C ASN A 370 14.02 -54.89 28.41
N ARG A 371 14.40 -54.16 27.34
CA ARG A 371 13.68 -53.02 26.79
C ARG A 371 12.67 -53.45 25.73
N PRO A 372 11.51 -52.82 25.64
CA PRO A 372 10.55 -53.13 24.59
C PRO A 372 11.19 -52.89 23.22
N LEU A 373 11.10 -53.89 22.35
CA LEU A 373 11.60 -53.84 20.98
C LEU A 373 10.82 -52.78 20.22
N LEU A 374 11.51 -51.71 19.81
CA LEU A 374 10.97 -50.69 18.91
C LEU A 374 10.67 -51.32 17.53
N THR A 375 9.59 -50.85 16.94
CA THR A 375 9.09 -51.34 15.65
C THR A 375 9.21 -50.26 14.57
N PRO A 376 9.16 -50.61 13.27
CA PRO A 376 9.07 -49.61 12.20
C PRO A 376 7.89 -48.64 12.36
N LYS A 377 6.84 -49.03 13.06
CA LYS A 377 5.71 -48.17 13.45
C LYS A 377 6.18 -47.03 14.34
N ASP A 378 7.06 -47.30 15.29
CA ASP A 378 7.59 -46.27 16.23
C ASP A 378 8.51 -45.28 15.53
N GLU A 379 9.27 -45.75 14.54
CA GLU A 379 10.06 -44.89 13.65
C GLU A 379 9.17 -43.91 12.88
N GLN A 380 8.11 -44.40 12.22
CA GLN A 380 7.23 -43.52 11.45
C GLN A 380 6.49 -42.51 12.35
N ASN A 381 6.10 -42.92 13.56
CA ASN A 381 5.51 -41.99 14.54
C ASN A 381 6.50 -40.90 14.96
N ALA A 382 7.76 -41.23 15.22
CA ALA A 382 8.80 -40.25 15.57
C ALA A 382 9.07 -39.28 14.43
N ARG A 383 9.10 -39.76 13.16
CA ARG A 383 9.25 -38.91 11.97
C ARG A 383 8.06 -37.96 11.79
N LEU A 384 6.84 -38.43 12.03
CA LEU A 384 5.64 -37.58 11.99
C LEU A 384 5.67 -36.49 13.06
N GLN A 385 6.14 -36.81 14.27
CA GLN A 385 6.28 -35.81 15.35
C GLN A 385 7.34 -34.76 15.00
N GLU A 386 8.48 -35.19 14.50
CA GLU A 386 9.56 -34.28 14.08
C GLU A 386 9.09 -33.34 12.95
N SER A 387 8.43 -33.87 11.90
CA SER A 387 7.89 -33.07 10.81
C SER A 387 6.84 -32.07 11.27
N ALA A 388 5.91 -32.47 12.15
CA ALA A 388 4.92 -31.56 12.73
C ALA A 388 5.59 -30.42 13.51
N ARG A 389 6.63 -30.70 14.33
CA ARG A 389 7.36 -29.64 15.06
C ARG A 389 8.16 -28.72 14.15
N SER A 390 8.70 -29.26 13.04
CA SER A 390 9.34 -28.45 12.00
C SER A 390 8.36 -27.43 11.39
N ILE A 391 7.14 -27.83 11.09
CA ILE A 391 6.07 -26.97 10.58
C ILE A 391 5.67 -25.91 11.63
N ASP A 392 5.53 -26.30 12.90
CA ASP A 392 5.26 -25.37 14.00
C ASP A 392 6.35 -24.29 14.10
N LEU A 393 7.61 -24.68 13.99
CA LEU A 393 8.77 -23.77 13.99
C LEU A 393 8.73 -22.80 12.82
N LEU A 394 8.48 -23.28 11.59
CA LEU A 394 8.36 -22.42 10.42
C LEU A 394 7.27 -21.34 10.61
N ASN A 395 6.12 -21.73 11.16
CA ASN A 395 5.02 -20.81 11.44
C ASN A 395 5.40 -19.77 12.51
N ALA A 396 6.05 -20.21 13.61
CA ALA A 396 6.47 -19.31 14.68
C ALA A 396 7.53 -18.31 14.20
N GLN A 397 8.50 -18.75 13.41
CA GLN A 397 9.52 -17.89 12.81
C GLN A 397 8.91 -16.88 11.84
N PHE A 398 7.96 -17.29 11.02
CA PHE A 398 7.27 -16.36 10.11
C PHE A 398 6.51 -15.27 10.87
N GLN A 399 5.72 -15.63 11.90
CA GLN A 399 4.97 -14.66 12.70
C GLN A 399 5.92 -13.65 13.37
N PHE A 400 7.05 -14.11 13.87
CA PHE A 400 8.07 -13.26 14.45
C PHE A 400 8.69 -12.31 13.41
N SER A 401 9.09 -12.83 12.24
CA SER A 401 9.64 -12.04 11.15
C SER A 401 8.67 -10.98 10.62
N GLN A 402 7.39 -11.31 10.51
CA GLN A 402 6.33 -10.36 10.13
C GLN A 402 6.24 -9.19 11.12
N ALA A 403 6.29 -9.48 12.43
CA ALA A 403 6.26 -8.45 13.45
C ALA A 403 7.52 -7.56 13.41
N GLU A 404 8.70 -8.13 13.14
CA GLU A 404 9.95 -7.38 12.96
C GLU A 404 9.89 -6.45 11.75
N VAL A 405 9.38 -6.91 10.60
CA VAL A 405 9.17 -6.08 9.39
C VAL A 405 8.25 -4.90 9.69
N SER A 406 7.13 -5.15 10.37
CA SER A 406 6.22 -4.08 10.78
C SER A 406 6.87 -3.07 11.74
N MET A 407 7.77 -3.52 12.63
CA MET A 407 8.55 -2.64 13.50
C MET A 407 9.58 -1.83 12.70
N MET A 408 10.26 -2.45 11.73
CA MET A 408 11.21 -1.75 10.85
C MET A 408 10.53 -0.62 10.06
N ARG A 409 9.31 -0.83 9.59
CA ARG A 409 8.53 0.23 8.95
C ARG A 409 8.27 1.38 9.93
N GLN A 410 7.77 1.09 11.14
CA GLN A 410 7.47 2.13 12.15
C GLN A 410 8.69 2.90 12.65
N THR A 411 9.89 2.39 12.44
CA THR A 411 11.16 3.03 12.78
C THR A 411 11.92 3.59 11.56
N GLY A 412 11.34 3.48 10.35
CA GLY A 412 11.96 3.94 9.10
C GLY A 412 13.23 3.16 8.72
N GLN A 413 13.36 1.92 9.19
CA GLN A 413 14.54 1.08 8.93
C GLN A 413 14.33 0.09 7.78
N LEU A 414 13.09 -0.05 7.28
CA LEU A 414 12.74 -1.06 6.27
C LEU A 414 13.54 -0.89 4.98
N ASP A 415 13.62 0.32 4.44
CA ASP A 415 14.40 0.62 3.24
C ASP A 415 15.90 0.35 3.40
N ARG A 416 16.43 0.63 4.60
CA ARG A 416 17.85 0.38 4.89
C ARG A 416 18.13 -1.12 4.93
N TRP A 417 17.24 -1.89 5.55
CA TRP A 417 17.34 -3.34 5.60
C TRP A 417 17.29 -3.97 4.21
N LEU A 418 16.37 -3.54 3.36
CA LEU A 418 16.28 -4.02 1.97
C LEU A 418 17.57 -3.75 1.18
N LYS A 419 18.20 -2.60 1.38
CA LYS A 419 19.47 -2.26 0.71
C LYS A 419 20.64 -3.16 1.14
N THR A 420 20.59 -3.79 2.30
CA THR A 420 21.62 -4.77 2.70
C THR A 420 21.57 -6.05 1.86
N ALA A 421 20.40 -6.41 1.32
CA ALA A 421 20.26 -7.54 0.40
C ALA A 421 20.93 -7.32 -0.96
N SER A 422 20.93 -6.08 -1.46
CA SER A 422 21.54 -5.76 -2.75
C SER A 422 23.08 -5.80 -2.76
N THR A 423 23.70 -5.91 -1.59
CA THR A 423 25.16 -6.02 -1.46
C THR A 423 25.67 -7.48 -1.43
N LEU A 424 24.78 -8.46 -1.39
CA LEU A 424 25.17 -9.86 -1.54
C LEU A 424 25.52 -10.12 -3.02
N PRO A 425 26.68 -10.73 -3.34
CA PRO A 425 27.05 -11.00 -4.72
C PRO A 425 26.03 -11.91 -5.36
N GLU A 426 25.48 -11.47 -6.49
CA GLU A 426 24.63 -12.26 -7.36
C GLU A 426 25.41 -13.55 -7.71
N ILE A 427 24.99 -14.69 -7.18
CA ILE A 427 25.61 -15.97 -7.51
C ILE A 427 25.30 -16.21 -8.98
N ALA A 428 26.29 -15.97 -9.84
CA ALA A 428 26.22 -16.23 -11.27
C ALA A 428 25.84 -17.72 -11.45
N ILE A 429 24.65 -17.96 -11.98
CA ILE A 429 24.22 -19.30 -12.41
C ILE A 429 25.15 -19.68 -13.56
N PRO A 430 25.93 -20.77 -13.46
CA PRO A 430 26.75 -21.23 -14.57
C PRO A 430 25.84 -21.55 -15.77
N PRO A 431 26.24 -21.20 -17.01
CA PRO A 431 25.46 -21.51 -18.19
C PRO A 431 25.30 -23.05 -18.32
N PRO A 432 24.17 -23.52 -18.82
CA PRO A 432 23.94 -24.93 -19.01
C PRO A 432 25.03 -25.48 -19.99
N THR A 433 25.79 -26.46 -19.51
CA THR A 433 26.72 -27.21 -20.35
C THR A 433 25.92 -28.03 -21.35
N HIS A 434 26.16 -27.80 -22.63
CA HIS A 434 25.61 -28.53 -23.77
C HIS A 434 26.03 -30.00 -23.79
#